data_ad1f1e17ed6bdbcefcaeeb7c594f7118
#
_entry.id   ad1f1e17ed6bdbcefcaeeb7c594f7118
#
_cell.length_a   1.000
_cell.length_b   1.000
_cell.length_c   1.000
_cell.angle_alpha   90.00
_cell.angle_beta   90.00
_cell.angle_gamma   90.00
#
_symmetry.space_group_name_H-M   'P 1'
#
loop_
_entity.id
_entity.type
_entity.pdbx_description
1 polymer ?
#
loop_
_entity_poly.entity_id
_entity_poly.type
_entity_poly.pdbx_seq_one_letter_code
_entity_poly.pdbx_strand_id
1 'polypeptide(L)'
;MPDINHTKLTRKELAEAIADRLGFSQSSCSQIVDSFLSVMKQQLLSGGSIKLVHYGTFSLRNKSPRNGRNPRTGDAITIRERQTVSFRPSKQLREQINR
;
A
#
# COMPACT_ATOMS: atom_id res chain seq x y z
N MET A 1 -6.36 23.51 -7.34
CA MET A 1 -5.97 22.17 -6.89
C MET A 1 -5.54 22.24 -5.43
N PRO A 2 -6.10 21.44 -4.54
CA PRO A 2 -5.69 21.50 -3.16
C PRO A 2 -4.23 21.08 -3.00
N ASP A 3 -3.54 21.70 -2.08
CA ASP A 3 -2.17 21.32 -1.75
C ASP A 3 -2.16 19.96 -1.08
N ILE A 4 -1.37 19.06 -1.62
CA ILE A 4 -1.17 17.75 -1.04
C ILE A 4 -0.04 17.84 -0.04
N ASN A 5 -0.28 17.36 1.18
CA ASN A 5 0.73 17.33 2.20
C ASN A 5 1.86 16.38 1.77
N HIS A 6 3.07 16.89 1.62
CA HIS A 6 4.21 16.13 1.13
C HIS A 6 4.68 15.04 2.09
N THR A 7 4.31 15.13 3.36
CA THR A 7 4.74 14.14 4.35
C THR A 7 3.81 12.93 4.40
N LYS A 8 2.55 13.10 4.08
CA LYS A 8 1.58 12.02 4.23
C LYS A 8 0.31 12.32 3.45
N LEU A 9 -0.08 11.37 2.60
CA LEU A 9 -1.35 11.44 1.88
C LEU A 9 -2.34 10.50 2.57
N THR A 10 -3.36 11.06 3.18
CA THR A 10 -4.42 10.28 3.84
C THR A 10 -5.55 9.99 2.87
N ARG A 11 -6.46 9.08 3.25
CA ARG A 11 -7.65 8.80 2.43
C ARG A 11 -8.50 10.04 2.24
N LYS A 12 -8.63 10.85 3.29
CA LYS A 12 -9.38 12.10 3.21
C LYS A 12 -8.77 13.06 2.19
N GLU A 13 -7.47 13.24 2.24
CA GLU A 13 -6.77 14.12 1.30
C GLU A 13 -6.85 13.59 -0.13
N LEU A 14 -6.79 12.27 -0.30
CA LEU A 14 -6.95 11.66 -1.61
C LEU A 14 -8.35 11.91 -2.17
N ALA A 15 -9.38 11.75 -1.35
CA ALA A 15 -10.76 12.01 -1.74
C ALA A 15 -10.97 13.49 -2.10
N GLU A 16 -10.38 14.40 -1.34
CA GLU A 16 -10.44 15.84 -1.63
C GLU A 16 -9.79 16.17 -2.98
N ALA A 17 -8.63 15.57 -3.25
CA ALA A 17 -7.92 15.79 -4.51
C ALA A 17 -8.72 15.27 -5.71
N ILE A 18 -9.36 14.12 -5.56
CA ILE A 18 -10.19 13.54 -6.62
C ILE A 18 -11.43 14.41 -6.85
N ALA A 19 -12.08 14.85 -5.78
CA ALA A 19 -13.26 15.73 -5.86
C ALA A 19 -12.92 17.01 -6.61
N ASP A 20 -11.77 17.59 -6.31
CA ASP A 20 -11.31 18.81 -6.96
C ASP A 20 -11.10 18.61 -8.45
N ARG A 21 -10.51 17.48 -8.84
CA ARG A 21 -10.21 17.21 -10.27
C ARG A 21 -11.43 16.83 -11.09
N LEU A 22 -12.35 16.06 -10.49
CA LEU A 22 -13.48 15.49 -11.22
C LEU A 22 -14.77 16.29 -11.05
N GLY A 23 -14.83 17.21 -10.08
CA GLY A 23 -16.02 17.99 -9.82
C GLY A 23 -17.12 17.23 -9.09
N PHE A 24 -16.85 16.05 -8.59
CA PHE A 24 -17.80 15.29 -7.76
C PHE A 24 -17.79 15.81 -6.33
N SER A 25 -18.84 15.48 -5.57
CA SER A 25 -18.88 15.83 -4.16
C SER A 25 -17.78 15.09 -3.39
N GLN A 26 -17.30 15.69 -2.31
CA GLN A 26 -16.30 15.06 -1.45
C GLN A 26 -16.83 13.76 -0.84
N SER A 27 -18.13 13.73 -0.50
CA SER A 27 -18.77 12.51 0.02
C SER A 27 -18.72 11.37 -0.99
N SER A 28 -19.05 11.64 -2.25
CA SER A 28 -18.99 10.63 -3.31
C SER A 28 -17.57 10.14 -3.53
N CYS A 29 -16.61 11.05 -3.51
CA CYS A 29 -15.20 10.69 -3.69
C CYS A 29 -14.66 9.87 -2.52
N SER A 30 -15.10 10.16 -1.30
CA SER A 30 -14.74 9.33 -0.14
C SER A 30 -15.24 7.90 -0.30
N GLN A 31 -16.46 7.72 -0.80
CA GLN A 31 -17.01 6.39 -1.05
C GLN A 31 -16.24 5.66 -2.15
N ILE A 32 -15.85 6.36 -3.20
CA ILE A 32 -15.05 5.77 -4.29
C ILE A 32 -13.70 5.30 -3.75
N VAL A 33 -13.02 6.13 -2.98
CA VAL A 33 -11.72 5.78 -2.39
C VAL A 33 -11.86 4.57 -1.46
N ASP A 34 -12.87 4.56 -0.60
CA ASP A 34 -13.10 3.45 0.31
C ASP A 34 -13.39 2.15 -0.44
N SER A 35 -14.19 2.22 -1.50
CA SER A 35 -14.48 1.04 -2.33
C SER A 35 -13.24 0.54 -3.04
N PHE A 36 -12.42 1.44 -3.57
CA PHE A 36 -11.16 1.09 -4.24
C PHE A 36 -10.22 0.35 -3.29
N LEU A 37 -10.02 0.91 -2.10
CA LEU A 37 -9.14 0.30 -1.10
C LEU A 37 -9.69 -1.04 -0.61
N SER A 38 -11.00 -1.15 -0.49
CA SER A 38 -11.67 -2.39 -0.10
C SER A 38 -11.44 -3.51 -1.12
N VAL A 39 -11.55 -3.18 -2.41
CA VAL A 39 -11.30 -4.13 -3.49
C VAL A 39 -9.85 -4.59 -3.47
N MET A 40 -8.91 -3.66 -3.29
CA MET A 40 -7.49 -4.00 -3.18
C MET A 40 -7.24 -4.96 -2.01
N LYS A 41 -7.83 -4.65 -0.87
CA LYS A 41 -7.69 -5.47 0.33
C LYS A 41 -8.21 -6.89 0.09
N GLN A 42 -9.37 -7.03 -0.52
CA GLN A 42 -9.96 -8.32 -0.82
C GLN A 42 -9.09 -9.14 -1.76
N GLN A 43 -8.51 -8.50 -2.78
CA GLN A 43 -7.62 -9.18 -3.72
C GLN A 43 -6.40 -9.75 -3.01
N LEU A 44 -5.78 -8.98 -2.12
CA LEU A 44 -4.63 -9.44 -1.35
C LEU A 44 -5.01 -10.54 -0.37
N LEU A 45 -6.15 -10.40 0.32
CA LEU A 45 -6.60 -11.42 1.27
C LEU A 45 -6.91 -12.75 0.60
N SER A 46 -7.27 -12.74 -0.68
CA SER A 46 -7.51 -13.96 -1.45
C SER A 46 -6.22 -14.60 -1.98
N GLY A 47 -5.07 -13.99 -1.72
CA GLY A 47 -3.78 -14.49 -2.17
C GLY A 47 -3.34 -13.98 -3.53
N GLY A 48 -4.10 -13.06 -4.12
CA GLY A 48 -3.77 -12.51 -5.43
C GLY A 48 -2.82 -11.32 -5.36
N SER A 49 -2.40 -10.86 -6.52
CA SER A 49 -1.58 -9.66 -6.65
C SER A 49 -2.39 -8.55 -7.31
N ILE A 50 -1.88 -7.33 -7.19
CA ILE A 50 -2.50 -6.14 -7.77
C ILE A 50 -1.44 -5.42 -8.59
N LYS A 51 -1.71 -5.29 -9.89
CA LYS A 51 -0.81 -4.55 -10.78
C LYS A 51 -1.46 -3.23 -11.18
N LEU A 52 -0.82 -2.13 -10.81
CA LEU A 52 -1.22 -0.79 -11.21
C LEU A 52 -0.24 -0.30 -12.26
N VAL A 53 -0.72 -0.23 -13.50
CA VAL A 53 0.13 0.15 -14.63
C VAL A 53 0.79 1.49 -14.38
N HIS A 54 2.09 1.59 -14.63
CA HIS A 54 2.93 2.76 -14.41
C HIS A 54 3.23 3.10 -12.95
N TYR A 55 2.68 2.36 -12.00
CA TYR A 55 2.94 2.55 -10.57
C TYR A 55 3.76 1.40 -9.99
N GLY A 56 3.23 0.21 -10.05
CA GLY A 56 3.89 -0.94 -9.48
C GLY A 56 2.95 -2.08 -9.18
N THR A 57 3.45 -3.05 -8.47
CA THR A 57 2.72 -4.28 -8.15
C THR A 57 2.76 -4.55 -6.67
N PHE A 58 1.59 -4.78 -6.09
CA PHE A 58 1.43 -5.29 -4.74
C PHE A 58 1.31 -6.81 -4.80
N SER A 59 2.03 -7.49 -3.96
CA SER A 59 1.96 -8.96 -3.88
C SER A 59 2.22 -9.40 -2.45
N LEU A 60 1.77 -10.63 -2.16
CA LEU A 60 2.07 -11.25 -0.87
C LEU A 60 3.40 -11.97 -0.95
N ARG A 61 4.17 -11.87 0.10
CA ARG A 61 5.41 -12.63 0.27
C ARG A 61 5.30 -13.47 1.51
N ASN A 62 5.67 -14.74 1.35
CA ASN A 62 5.80 -15.66 2.48
C ASN A 62 7.19 -15.52 3.08
N LYS A 63 7.23 -15.21 4.36
CA LYS A 63 8.49 -15.22 5.10
C LYS A 63 8.60 -16.55 5.81
N SER A 64 9.64 -17.31 5.47
CA SER A 64 9.89 -18.61 6.08
C SER A 64 10.16 -18.47 7.58
N PRO A 65 9.84 -19.50 8.37
CA PRO A 65 10.24 -19.55 9.77
C PRO A 65 11.76 -19.38 9.87
N ARG A 66 12.19 -18.64 10.85
CA ARG A 66 13.61 -18.42 11.07
C ARG A 66 13.92 -18.37 12.55
N ASN A 67 15.16 -18.67 12.89
CA ASN A 67 15.64 -18.54 14.25
C ASN A 67 16.19 -17.14 14.46
N GLY A 68 15.79 -16.54 15.56
CA GLY A 68 16.32 -15.24 15.97
C GLY A 68 16.83 -15.34 17.38
N ARG A 69 17.27 -14.23 17.93
CA ARG A 69 17.69 -14.15 19.33
C ARG A 69 16.95 -13.03 20.03
N ASN A 70 16.59 -13.30 21.28
CA ASN A 70 16.03 -12.26 22.13
C ASN A 70 17.16 -11.28 22.49
N PRO A 71 17.07 -10.01 22.11
CA PRO A 71 18.17 -9.06 22.37
C PRO A 71 18.38 -8.78 23.84
N ARG A 72 17.37 -9.08 24.68
CA ARG A 72 17.46 -8.86 26.13
C ARG A 72 18.15 -9.99 26.86
N THR A 73 17.83 -11.25 26.51
CA THR A 73 18.31 -12.42 27.22
C THR A 73 19.34 -13.22 26.44
N GLY A 74 19.42 -13.00 25.12
CA GLY A 74 20.28 -13.77 24.23
C GLY A 74 19.72 -15.14 23.87
N ASP A 75 18.55 -15.50 24.37
CA ASP A 75 17.92 -16.79 24.09
C ASP A 75 17.50 -16.89 22.64
N ALA A 76 17.61 -18.09 22.08
CA ALA A 76 17.14 -18.37 20.73
C ALA A 76 15.60 -18.36 20.70
N ILE A 77 15.02 -17.71 19.69
CA ILE A 77 13.58 -17.69 19.46
C ILE A 77 13.31 -18.13 18.03
N THR A 78 12.14 -18.76 17.82
CA THR A 78 11.68 -19.15 16.50
C THR A 78 10.64 -18.14 16.02
N ILE A 79 10.92 -17.52 14.87
CA ILE A 79 10.00 -16.59 14.23
C ILE A 79 9.14 -17.40 13.28
N ARG A 80 7.82 -17.35 13.49
CA ARG A 80 6.87 -18.12 12.70
C ARG A 80 6.85 -17.68 11.24
N GLU A 81 6.49 -18.60 10.37
CA GLU A 81 6.15 -18.28 8.99
C GLU A 81 4.99 -17.28 8.97
N ARG A 82 5.09 -16.30 8.09
CA ARG A 82 4.06 -15.26 7.97
C ARG A 82 4.04 -14.71 6.56
N GLN A 83 2.91 -14.10 6.21
CA GLN A 83 2.78 -13.38 4.96
C GLN A 83 2.91 -11.89 5.19
N THR A 84 3.56 -11.21 4.27
CA THR A 84 3.66 -9.76 4.27
C THR A 84 3.29 -9.22 2.91
N VAL A 85 2.87 -7.97 2.86
CA VAL A 85 2.62 -7.29 1.59
C VAL A 85 3.92 -6.65 1.11
N SER A 86 4.24 -6.90 -0.14
CA SER A 86 5.39 -6.29 -0.80
C SER A 86 4.89 -5.39 -1.92
N PHE A 87 5.46 -4.19 -2.04
CA PHE A 87 5.20 -3.30 -3.15
C PHE A 87 6.46 -3.15 -3.98
N ARG A 88 6.35 -3.47 -5.26
CA ARG A 88 7.45 -3.30 -6.22
C ARG A 88 7.10 -2.18 -7.17
N PRO A 89 7.79 -1.04 -7.09
CA PRO A 89 7.50 0.07 -8.00
C PRO A 89 7.83 -0.27 -9.43
N SER A 90 7.08 0.30 -10.36
CA SER A 90 7.35 0.13 -11.79
C SER A 90 8.65 0.85 -12.17
N LYS A 91 9.22 0.43 -13.29
CA LYS A 91 10.41 1.09 -13.84
C LYS A 91 10.16 2.59 -14.05
N GLN A 92 9.00 2.92 -14.61
CA GLN A 92 8.64 4.29 -14.90
C GLN A 92 8.56 5.15 -13.63
N LEU A 93 7.93 4.62 -12.58
CA LEU A 93 7.84 5.32 -11.31
C LEU A 93 9.22 5.52 -10.68
N ARG A 94 10.07 4.49 -10.71
CA ARG A 94 11.43 4.61 -10.18
C ARG A 94 12.24 5.67 -10.90
N GLU A 95 12.11 5.74 -12.21
CA GLU A 95 12.81 6.74 -13.01
C GLU A 95 12.34 8.15 -12.67
N GLN A 96 11.04 8.33 -12.46
CA GLN A 96 10.48 9.62 -12.10
C GLN A 96 10.94 10.11 -10.72
N ILE A 97 11.03 9.19 -9.77
CA ILE A 97 11.48 9.52 -8.41
C ILE A 97 12.97 9.90 -8.39
N ASN A 98 13.76 9.29 -9.24
CA ASN A 98 15.22 9.47 -9.25
C ASN A 98 15.70 10.51 -10.26
N ARG A 99 14.85 11.36 -10.72
CA ARG A 99 15.26 12.48 -11.60
C ARG A 99 16.01 13.55 -10.83
#